data_14e08c5b3e224c238866254164e6208e
#
_entry.id   14e08c5b3e224c238866254164e6208e
#
_cell.length_a   1.000
_cell.length_b   1.000
_cell.length_c   1.000
_cell.angle_alpha   90.00
_cell.angle_beta   90.00
_cell.angle_gamma   90.00
#
_symmetry.space_group_name_H-M   'P 1'
#
loop_
_entity.id
_entity.type
_entity.pdbx_description
1 polymer ?
#
loop_
_entity_poly.entity_id
_entity_poly.type
_entity_poly.pdbx_seq_one_letter_code
_entity_poly.pdbx_strand_id
1 'polypeptide(L)'
;MAIKFGLYNYGVFFSALSPLLIQTYLLFNSIFQGNLRGLVFLIGNSLASLCGNFLKQFAKIERGKFKHGSNWEPTTMPGAHDHCDIFEPVNSSLKFYGVPSSHAVFYGYALTYFGLGIIENQANKPGIPFFILMSLLGTLDLFFRMTSKCDNFMALGAGAIVGGLIGLIWFYGIKTFWPNGDGDKIVYNLKDDVHNIEKC
;
A
#
# COMPACT_ATOMS: atom_id res chain seq x y z
N MET A 1 -7.73 -7.40 29.06
CA MET A 1 -6.35 -7.55 28.57
C MET A 1 -5.65 -6.20 28.71
N ALA A 2 -4.62 -6.07 29.58
CA ALA A 2 -3.90 -4.79 29.74
C ALA A 2 -2.92 -4.65 28.56
N ILE A 3 -3.11 -3.65 27.72
CA ILE A 3 -2.18 -3.29 26.66
C ILE A 3 -0.94 -2.72 27.34
N LYS A 4 0.16 -3.46 27.33
CA LYS A 4 1.46 -2.92 27.77
C LYS A 4 1.91 -1.89 26.72
N PHE A 5 1.87 -0.62 27.11
CA PHE A 5 2.38 0.47 26.28
C PHE A 5 3.91 0.37 26.18
N GLY A 6 4.41 -0.11 25.05
CA GLY A 6 5.82 -0.14 24.71
C GLY A 6 6.04 0.43 23.33
N LEU A 7 7.21 1.01 23.08
CA LEU A 7 7.54 1.63 21.78
C LEU A 7 7.31 0.68 20.61
N TYR A 8 7.60 -0.61 20.81
CA TYR A 8 7.36 -1.65 19.82
C TYR A 8 5.86 -1.81 19.48
N ASN A 9 4.98 -1.83 20.50
CA ASN A 9 3.54 -1.97 20.30
C ASN A 9 2.95 -0.75 19.57
N TYR A 10 3.48 0.45 19.82
CA TYR A 10 3.14 1.64 19.04
C TYR A 10 3.56 1.50 17.59
N GLY A 11 4.77 1.00 17.33
CA GLY A 11 5.26 0.75 15.98
C GLY A 11 4.36 -0.22 15.20
N VAL A 12 4.00 -1.34 15.81
CA VAL A 12 3.09 -2.35 15.22
C VAL A 12 1.71 -1.76 14.95
N PHE A 13 1.14 -1.02 15.90
CA PHE A 13 -0.15 -0.37 15.73
C PHE A 13 -0.13 0.68 14.61
N PHE A 14 0.91 1.52 14.59
CA PHE A 14 1.06 2.53 13.55
C PHE A 14 1.28 1.91 12.17
N SER A 15 2.07 0.83 12.10
CA SER A 15 2.28 0.03 10.90
C SER A 15 0.94 -0.48 10.36
N ALA A 16 0.12 -1.08 11.21
CA ALA A 16 -1.17 -1.62 10.81
C ALA A 16 -2.12 -0.54 10.28
N LEU A 17 -2.07 0.68 10.84
CA LEU A 17 -2.92 1.82 10.43
C LEU A 17 -2.39 2.61 9.23
N SER A 18 -1.09 2.52 8.93
CA SER A 18 -0.43 3.42 7.99
C SER A 18 -1.06 3.45 6.58
N PRO A 19 -1.47 2.33 5.96
CA PRO A 19 -2.13 2.38 4.66
C PRO A 19 -3.47 3.14 4.71
N LEU A 20 -4.24 2.95 5.78
CA LEU A 20 -5.52 3.63 5.98
C LEU A 20 -5.33 5.14 6.17
N LEU A 21 -4.36 5.54 6.99
CA LEU A 21 -4.07 6.96 7.24
C LEU A 21 -3.65 7.67 5.95
N ILE A 22 -2.80 7.04 5.14
CA ILE A 22 -2.36 7.60 3.87
C ILE A 22 -3.54 7.75 2.90
N GLN A 23 -4.37 6.73 2.76
CA GLN A 23 -5.55 6.76 1.89
C GLN A 23 -6.53 7.86 2.32
N THR A 24 -6.78 7.94 3.63
CA THR A 24 -7.66 8.96 4.21
C THR A 24 -7.11 10.36 3.97
N TYR A 25 -5.82 10.57 4.19
CA TYR A 25 -5.15 11.84 3.91
C TYR A 25 -5.30 12.25 2.43
N LEU A 26 -5.01 11.34 1.50
CA LEU A 26 -5.11 11.63 0.07
C LEU A 26 -6.55 11.92 -0.37
N LEU A 27 -7.53 11.22 0.22
CA LEU A 27 -8.95 11.49 -0.05
C LEU A 27 -9.35 12.88 0.43
N PHE A 28 -9.06 13.21 1.70
CA PHE A 28 -9.42 14.53 2.24
C PHE A 28 -8.70 15.66 1.50
N ASN A 29 -7.40 15.49 1.23
CA ASN A 29 -6.66 16.47 0.45
C ASN A 29 -7.30 16.72 -0.92
N SER A 30 -7.76 15.67 -1.59
CA SER A 30 -8.47 15.75 -2.86
C SER A 30 -9.81 16.50 -2.75
N ILE A 31 -10.58 16.22 -1.69
CA ILE A 31 -11.86 16.88 -1.43
C ILE A 31 -11.65 18.37 -1.14
N PHE A 32 -10.69 18.72 -0.27
CA PHE A 32 -10.43 20.11 0.10
C PHE A 32 -9.87 20.94 -1.06
N GLN A 33 -9.13 20.32 -1.96
CA GLN A 33 -8.61 20.99 -3.15
C GLN A 33 -9.60 20.98 -4.32
N GLY A 34 -10.75 20.33 -4.19
CA GLY A 34 -11.76 20.24 -5.26
C GLY A 34 -11.26 19.48 -6.49
N ASN A 35 -10.33 18.52 -6.31
CA ASN A 35 -9.79 17.73 -7.41
C ASN A 35 -10.14 16.24 -7.26
N LEU A 36 -10.02 15.46 -8.34
CA LEU A 36 -10.35 14.04 -8.36
C LEU A 36 -9.15 13.10 -8.11
N ARG A 37 -7.97 13.67 -7.86
CA ARG A 37 -6.70 12.92 -7.81
C ARG A 37 -6.69 11.83 -6.75
N GLY A 38 -7.14 12.15 -5.53
CA GLY A 38 -7.23 11.18 -4.44
C GLY A 38 -8.25 10.09 -4.71
N LEU A 39 -9.37 10.43 -5.33
CA LEU A 39 -10.40 9.46 -5.70
C LEU A 39 -9.88 8.48 -6.75
N VAL A 40 -9.19 8.97 -7.77
CA VAL A 40 -8.56 8.16 -8.82
C VAL A 40 -7.50 7.23 -8.23
N PHE A 41 -6.68 7.74 -7.31
CA PHE A 41 -5.72 6.92 -6.57
C PHE A 41 -6.42 5.80 -5.78
N LEU A 42 -7.51 6.13 -5.05
CA LEU A 42 -8.26 5.15 -4.25
C LEU A 42 -8.91 4.06 -5.10
N ILE A 43 -9.47 4.41 -6.25
CA ILE A 43 -10.03 3.41 -7.18
C ILE A 43 -8.94 2.44 -7.62
N GLY A 44 -7.79 2.94 -8.06
CA GLY A 44 -6.67 2.09 -8.45
C GLY A 44 -6.13 1.23 -7.31
N ASN A 45 -6.04 1.80 -6.10
CA ASN A 45 -5.64 1.04 -4.92
C ASN A 45 -6.68 -0.04 -4.55
N SER A 46 -7.96 0.24 -4.69
CA SER A 46 -9.02 -0.76 -4.47
C SER A 46 -8.91 -1.92 -5.47
N LEU A 47 -8.63 -1.62 -6.74
CA LEU A 47 -8.34 -2.65 -7.75
C LEU A 47 -7.09 -3.46 -7.40
N ALA A 48 -6.02 -2.81 -6.95
CA ALA A 48 -4.81 -3.50 -6.50
C ALA A 48 -5.09 -4.45 -5.33
N SER A 49 -5.88 -4.00 -4.36
CA SER A 49 -6.29 -4.81 -3.20
C SER A 49 -7.18 -5.99 -3.61
N LEU A 50 -8.12 -5.77 -4.54
CA LEU A 50 -8.97 -6.85 -5.09
C LEU A 50 -8.13 -7.90 -5.81
N CYS A 51 -7.19 -7.48 -6.68
CA CYS A 51 -6.27 -8.39 -7.36
C CYS A 51 -5.39 -9.15 -6.37
N GLY A 52 -4.86 -8.47 -5.35
CA GLY A 52 -4.09 -9.11 -4.28
C GLY A 52 -4.89 -10.17 -3.54
N ASN A 53 -6.14 -9.87 -3.18
CA ASN A 53 -7.03 -10.83 -2.50
C ASN A 53 -7.41 -12.01 -3.41
N PHE A 54 -7.62 -11.74 -4.70
CA PHE A 54 -7.87 -12.78 -5.68
C PHE A 54 -6.67 -13.74 -5.80
N LEU A 55 -5.47 -13.19 -5.92
CA LEU A 55 -4.24 -13.99 -5.96
C LEU A 55 -4.03 -14.81 -4.69
N LYS A 56 -4.40 -14.29 -3.50
CA LYS A 56 -4.38 -15.08 -2.26
C LYS A 56 -5.23 -16.34 -2.34
N GLN A 57 -6.42 -16.25 -2.97
CA GLN A 57 -7.30 -17.41 -3.14
C GLN A 57 -6.70 -18.48 -4.05
N PHE A 58 -5.94 -18.08 -5.07
CA PHE A 58 -5.26 -19.01 -5.97
C PHE A 58 -3.98 -19.59 -5.37
N ALA A 59 -3.16 -18.76 -4.75
CA ALA A 59 -1.89 -19.21 -4.18
C ALA A 59 -2.09 -20.16 -3.01
N LYS A 60 -3.18 -20.01 -2.23
CA LYS A 60 -3.52 -20.82 -1.03
C LYS A 60 -2.33 -21.06 -0.08
N ILE A 61 -1.38 -20.13 -0.05
CA ILE A 61 -0.20 -20.21 0.80
C ILE A 61 -0.57 -19.67 2.17
N GLU A 62 -0.70 -20.56 3.15
CA GLU A 62 -1.08 -20.20 4.52
C GLU A 62 0.00 -19.36 5.21
N ARG A 63 -0.43 -18.40 6.03
CA ARG A 63 0.47 -17.62 6.88
C ARG A 63 1.23 -18.56 7.82
N GLY A 64 2.53 -18.39 7.90
CA GLY A 64 3.40 -19.16 8.82
C GLY A 64 3.84 -20.53 8.32
N LYS A 65 3.32 -21.01 7.20
CA LYS A 65 3.80 -22.26 6.60
C LYS A 65 4.88 -21.98 5.56
N PHE A 66 6.11 -21.76 6.00
CA PHE A 66 7.27 -21.73 5.11
C PHE A 66 8.21 -22.87 5.41
N LYS A 67 8.56 -23.61 4.35
CA LYS A 67 9.51 -24.68 4.38
C LYS A 67 10.91 -24.12 4.63
N HIS A 68 11.42 -24.26 5.84
CA HIS A 68 12.84 -24.05 6.11
C HIS A 68 13.47 -25.44 6.33
N GLY A 69 14.12 -25.97 5.30
CA GLY A 69 14.72 -27.29 5.35
C GLY A 69 13.75 -28.45 5.12
N SER A 70 14.28 -29.69 5.19
CA SER A 70 13.58 -30.93 4.86
C SER A 70 12.53 -31.40 5.88
N ASN A 71 12.33 -30.69 6.98
CA ASN A 71 11.34 -31.01 8.01
C ASN A 71 10.27 -29.94 8.09
N TRP A 72 9.06 -30.32 7.70
CA TRP A 72 7.85 -29.51 7.85
C TRP A 72 7.40 -29.55 9.31
N GLU A 73 7.80 -28.57 10.11
CA GLU A 73 7.06 -28.28 11.33
C GLU A 73 6.09 -27.13 11.03
N PRO A 74 4.79 -27.35 11.21
CA PRO A 74 3.83 -26.27 11.19
C PRO A 74 4.08 -25.41 12.44
N THR A 75 4.88 -24.37 12.32
CA THR A 75 4.92 -23.33 13.35
C THR A 75 3.61 -22.56 13.30
N THR A 76 2.55 -23.20 13.74
CA THR A 76 1.34 -22.54 14.17
C THR A 76 1.73 -21.77 15.43
N MET A 77 2.13 -20.51 15.27
CA MET A 77 2.15 -19.62 16.43
C MET A 77 0.71 -19.28 16.77
N PRO A 78 0.17 -19.82 17.88
CA PRO A 78 -1.16 -19.44 18.34
C PRO A 78 -1.11 -17.95 18.67
N GLY A 79 -1.96 -17.15 18.04
CA GLY A 79 -2.10 -15.73 18.33
C GLY A 79 -1.41 -14.73 17.39
N ALA A 80 -0.59 -15.17 16.42
CA ALA A 80 0.01 -14.23 15.45
C ALA A 80 -1.03 -13.61 14.48
N HIS A 81 -2.19 -14.24 14.33
CA HIS A 81 -3.19 -13.81 13.34
C HIS A 81 -4.08 -12.65 13.82
N ASP A 82 -4.33 -12.55 15.12
CA ASP A 82 -5.32 -11.58 15.65
C ASP A 82 -4.78 -10.13 15.73
N HIS A 83 -3.46 -9.95 15.59
CA HIS A 83 -2.82 -8.63 15.68
C HIS A 83 -2.27 -8.12 14.35
N CYS A 84 -2.32 -8.93 13.30
CA CYS A 84 -1.70 -8.60 12.02
C CYS A 84 -2.58 -7.74 11.12
N ASP A 85 -3.88 -7.85 11.24
CA ASP A 85 -4.84 -7.10 10.44
C ASP A 85 -5.86 -6.42 11.38
N ILE A 86 -6.03 -5.10 11.24
CA ILE A 86 -7.02 -4.35 12.03
C ILE A 86 -8.44 -4.67 11.60
N PHE A 87 -8.62 -4.95 10.32
CA PHE A 87 -9.92 -5.29 9.75
C PHE A 87 -9.94 -6.76 9.35
N GLU A 88 -10.97 -7.47 9.82
CA GLU A 88 -11.21 -8.82 9.34
C GLU A 88 -11.58 -8.79 7.86
N PRO A 89 -10.95 -9.64 7.04
CA PRO A 89 -11.33 -9.74 5.63
C PRO A 89 -12.78 -10.23 5.51
N VAL A 90 -13.51 -9.70 4.53
CA VAL A 90 -14.92 -10.05 4.26
C VAL A 90 -15.10 -11.58 4.09
N ASN A 91 -14.07 -12.26 3.61
CA ASN A 91 -14.05 -13.71 3.50
C ASN A 91 -13.11 -14.28 4.56
N SER A 92 -13.66 -15.01 5.54
CA SER A 92 -12.91 -15.61 6.64
C SER A 92 -11.78 -16.54 6.18
N SER A 93 -11.89 -17.17 5.02
CA SER A 93 -10.83 -18.01 4.45
C SER A 93 -9.57 -17.22 4.08
N LEU A 94 -9.70 -15.94 3.72
CA LEU A 94 -8.57 -15.06 3.38
C LEU A 94 -7.71 -14.72 4.60
N LYS A 95 -8.22 -14.84 5.82
CA LYS A 95 -7.48 -14.64 7.06
C LYS A 95 -6.29 -15.59 7.19
N PHE A 96 -6.39 -16.77 6.60
CA PHE A 96 -5.36 -17.80 6.68
C PHE A 96 -4.27 -17.68 5.60
N TYR A 97 -4.52 -16.92 4.53
CA TYR A 97 -3.58 -16.80 3.41
C TYR A 97 -2.71 -15.55 3.55
N GLY A 98 -1.40 -15.73 3.48
CA GLY A 98 -0.40 -14.68 3.69
C GLY A 98 0.19 -14.08 2.42
N VAL A 99 0.07 -14.73 1.28
CA VAL A 99 0.75 -14.35 0.03
C VAL A 99 -0.27 -14.02 -1.06
N PRO A 100 -0.19 -12.83 -1.67
CA PRO A 100 0.68 -11.68 -1.39
C PRO A 100 0.26 -10.87 -0.16
N SER A 101 1.19 -10.17 0.50
CA SER A 101 0.89 -9.25 1.59
C SER A 101 0.08 -8.04 1.12
N SER A 102 -1.04 -7.74 1.78
CA SER A 102 -1.91 -6.62 1.41
C SER A 102 -1.23 -5.27 1.60
N HIS A 103 -0.40 -5.12 2.65
CA HIS A 103 0.38 -3.91 2.89
C HIS A 103 1.44 -3.69 1.81
N ALA A 104 2.13 -4.76 1.42
CA ALA A 104 3.11 -4.68 0.35
C ALA A 104 2.45 -4.38 -1.02
N VAL A 105 1.24 -4.88 -1.28
CA VAL A 105 0.45 -4.52 -2.47
C VAL A 105 0.13 -3.02 -2.45
N PHE A 106 -0.31 -2.49 -1.31
CA PHE A 106 -0.59 -1.06 -1.15
C PHE A 106 0.63 -0.20 -1.43
N TYR A 107 1.77 -0.47 -0.75
CA TYR A 107 2.98 0.32 -0.93
C TYR A 107 3.60 0.14 -2.32
N GLY A 108 3.58 -1.07 -2.88
CA GLY A 108 4.01 -1.31 -4.25
C GLY A 108 3.21 -0.48 -5.26
N TYR A 109 1.87 -0.46 -5.12
CA TYR A 109 0.99 0.37 -5.93
C TYR A 109 1.30 1.86 -5.73
N ALA A 110 1.31 2.35 -4.50
CA ALA A 110 1.47 3.76 -4.18
C ALA A 110 2.83 4.30 -4.66
N LEU A 111 3.92 3.60 -4.35
CA LEU A 111 5.26 4.03 -4.75
C LEU A 111 5.44 4.01 -6.26
N THR A 112 4.89 3.02 -6.97
CA THR A 112 4.95 3.00 -8.43
C THR A 112 4.13 4.14 -9.03
N TYR A 113 2.89 4.35 -8.56
CA TYR A 113 2.02 5.39 -9.06
C TYR A 113 2.61 6.79 -8.85
N PHE A 114 3.07 7.12 -7.64
CA PHE A 114 3.69 8.42 -7.35
C PHE A 114 5.07 8.57 -8.00
N GLY A 115 5.87 7.50 -8.04
CA GLY A 115 7.17 7.49 -8.70
C GLY A 115 7.07 7.81 -10.19
N LEU A 116 6.12 7.19 -10.88
CA LEU A 116 5.83 7.50 -12.28
C LEU A 116 5.37 8.94 -12.47
N GLY A 117 4.51 9.45 -11.58
CA GLY A 117 4.09 10.85 -11.58
C GLY A 117 5.26 11.83 -11.46
N ILE A 118 6.27 11.51 -10.64
CA ILE A 118 7.48 12.33 -10.50
C ILE A 118 8.38 12.22 -11.74
N ILE A 119 8.56 11.02 -12.27
CA ILE A 119 9.43 10.78 -13.45
C ILE A 119 8.87 11.47 -14.69
N GLU A 120 7.58 11.34 -14.93
CA GLU A 120 6.90 11.94 -16.07
C GLU A 120 6.85 13.47 -15.99
N ASN A 121 6.86 14.02 -14.77
CA ASN A 121 6.82 15.45 -14.53
C ASN A 121 8.11 15.98 -13.90
N GLN A 122 9.17 16.06 -14.71
CA GLN A 122 10.51 16.50 -14.28
C GLN A 122 10.55 17.89 -13.60
N ALA A 123 9.54 18.73 -13.80
CA ALA A 123 9.40 20.00 -13.10
C ALA A 123 8.97 19.85 -11.63
N ASN A 124 8.70 18.65 -11.18
CA ASN A 124 7.98 18.38 -9.93
C ASN A 124 8.88 18.07 -8.74
N LYS A 125 9.77 18.99 -8.43
CA LYS A 125 10.60 18.90 -7.20
C LYS A 125 9.80 18.81 -5.90
N PRO A 126 8.60 19.46 -5.73
CA PRO A 126 7.84 19.35 -4.48
C PRO A 126 7.30 17.96 -4.15
N GLY A 127 7.12 17.07 -5.13
CA GLY A 127 6.66 15.71 -4.89
C GLY A 127 7.69 14.76 -4.29
N ILE A 128 8.96 15.10 -4.43
CA ILE A 128 10.06 14.26 -3.94
C ILE A 128 10.02 14.06 -2.42
N PRO A 129 9.82 15.08 -1.58
CA PRO A 129 9.72 14.89 -0.13
C PRO A 129 8.57 13.97 0.28
N PHE A 130 7.41 14.10 -0.37
CA PHE A 130 6.27 13.20 -0.11
C PHE A 130 6.60 11.75 -0.50
N PHE A 131 7.22 11.54 -1.65
CA PHE A 131 7.65 10.22 -2.10
C PHE A 131 8.69 9.60 -1.15
N ILE A 132 9.65 10.37 -0.67
CA ILE A 132 10.63 9.92 0.34
C ILE A 132 9.92 9.53 1.63
N LEU A 133 8.99 10.37 2.11
CA LEU A 133 8.21 10.08 3.32
C LEU A 133 7.41 8.79 3.16
N MET A 134 6.72 8.61 2.04
CA MET A 134 5.97 7.39 1.72
C MET A 134 6.87 6.16 1.67
N SER A 135 8.07 6.28 1.09
CA SER A 135 9.04 5.20 1.02
C SER A 135 9.56 4.81 2.41
N LEU A 136 9.82 5.79 3.27
CA LEU A 136 10.24 5.55 4.65
C LEU A 136 9.12 4.88 5.47
N LEU A 137 7.89 5.39 5.38
CA LEU A 137 6.74 4.81 6.08
C LEU A 137 6.48 3.38 5.60
N GLY A 138 6.55 3.14 4.29
CA GLY A 138 6.39 1.80 3.72
C GLY A 138 7.48 0.84 4.20
N THR A 139 8.73 1.28 4.20
CA THR A 139 9.84 0.46 4.70
C THR A 139 9.67 0.12 6.17
N LEU A 140 9.28 1.08 7.01
CA LEU A 140 9.02 0.86 8.42
C LEU A 140 7.85 -0.10 8.63
N ASP A 141 6.75 0.08 7.90
CA ASP A 141 5.59 -0.81 7.97
C ASP A 141 5.99 -2.25 7.62
N LEU A 142 6.63 -2.46 6.47
CA LEU A 142 7.03 -3.79 6.03
C LEU A 142 8.05 -4.42 7.01
N PHE A 143 8.94 -3.61 7.60
CA PHE A 143 9.87 -4.07 8.63
C PHE A 143 9.13 -4.54 9.90
N PHE A 144 8.17 -3.75 10.41
CA PHE A 144 7.37 -4.15 11.57
C PHE A 144 6.53 -5.40 11.28
N ARG A 145 5.95 -5.54 10.12
CA ARG A 145 5.22 -6.74 9.72
C ARG A 145 6.10 -7.98 9.68
N MET A 146 7.34 -7.83 9.23
CA MET A 146 8.31 -8.93 9.19
C MET A 146 8.77 -9.31 10.59
N THR A 147 9.10 -8.34 11.44
CA THR A 147 9.53 -8.59 12.83
C THR A 147 8.41 -9.15 13.71
N SER A 148 7.17 -8.74 13.46
CA SER A 148 5.96 -9.26 14.14
C SER A 148 5.52 -10.62 13.58
N LYS A 149 6.24 -11.17 12.60
CA LYS A 149 5.91 -12.44 11.93
C LYS A 149 4.53 -12.46 11.27
N CYS A 150 3.99 -11.29 10.96
CA CYS A 150 2.74 -11.14 10.23
C CYS A 150 2.89 -11.54 8.76
N ASP A 151 4.00 -11.14 8.16
CA ASP A 151 4.33 -11.44 6.77
C ASP A 151 5.78 -11.96 6.68
N ASN A 152 6.07 -12.74 5.65
CA ASN A 152 7.40 -13.17 5.33
C ASN A 152 7.93 -12.43 4.09
N PHE A 153 9.21 -12.54 3.84
CA PHE A 153 9.88 -11.86 2.74
C PHE A 153 9.25 -12.18 1.36
N MET A 154 8.81 -13.42 1.12
CA MET A 154 8.12 -13.79 -0.13
C MET A 154 6.76 -13.11 -0.26
N ALA A 155 5.99 -13.05 0.83
CA ALA A 155 4.69 -12.37 0.83
C ALA A 155 4.84 -10.88 0.54
N LEU A 156 5.87 -10.25 1.14
CA LEU A 156 6.19 -8.85 0.92
C LEU A 156 6.65 -8.61 -0.52
N GLY A 157 7.59 -9.42 -1.03
CA GLY A 157 8.08 -9.31 -2.39
C GLY A 157 6.99 -9.52 -3.44
N ALA A 158 6.19 -10.59 -3.29
CA ALA A 158 5.06 -10.85 -4.18
C ALA A 158 4.03 -9.70 -4.14
N GLY A 159 3.74 -9.18 -2.95
CA GLY A 159 2.83 -8.05 -2.77
C GLY A 159 3.34 -6.78 -3.47
N ALA A 160 4.62 -6.45 -3.28
CA ALA A 160 5.24 -5.29 -3.92
C ALA A 160 5.22 -5.38 -5.45
N ILE A 161 5.50 -6.57 -6.00
CA ILE A 161 5.45 -6.79 -7.46
C ILE A 161 4.02 -6.63 -7.98
N VAL A 162 3.05 -7.28 -7.35
CA VAL A 162 1.63 -7.19 -7.75
C VAL A 162 1.14 -5.75 -7.68
N GLY A 163 1.39 -5.06 -6.57
CA GLY A 163 1.01 -3.66 -6.40
C GLY A 163 1.69 -2.76 -7.42
N GLY A 164 2.99 -2.94 -7.64
CA GLY A 164 3.76 -2.18 -8.62
C GLY A 164 3.25 -2.34 -10.05
N LEU A 165 2.96 -3.56 -10.47
CA LEU A 165 2.41 -3.83 -11.80
C LEU A 165 1.05 -3.17 -12.00
N ILE A 166 0.17 -3.25 -10.99
CA ILE A 166 -1.14 -2.62 -11.07
C ILE A 166 -1.00 -1.09 -11.06
N GLY A 167 -0.08 -0.55 -10.25
CA GLY A 167 0.23 0.88 -10.24
C GLY A 167 0.68 1.39 -11.60
N LEU A 168 1.54 0.64 -12.27
CA LEU A 168 2.01 0.93 -13.62
C LEU A 168 0.87 0.90 -14.66
N ILE A 169 0.09 -0.18 -14.65
CA ILE A 169 -1.06 -0.35 -15.58
C ILE A 169 -2.09 0.75 -15.34
N TRP A 170 -2.40 1.05 -14.08
CA TRP A 170 -3.36 2.08 -13.72
C TRP A 170 -2.92 3.47 -14.14
N PHE A 171 -1.65 3.82 -13.87
CA PHE A 171 -1.07 5.11 -14.23
C PHE A 171 -1.14 5.36 -15.74
N TYR A 172 -0.62 4.42 -16.54
CA TYR A 172 -0.62 4.58 -18.00
C TYR A 172 -2.03 4.39 -18.60
N GLY A 173 -2.86 3.56 -18.00
CA GLY A 173 -4.26 3.42 -18.39
C GLY A 173 -5.00 4.75 -18.32
N ILE A 174 -4.95 5.45 -17.18
CA ILE A 174 -5.58 6.76 -17.04
C ILE A 174 -5.01 7.76 -18.03
N LYS A 175 -3.70 7.81 -18.16
CA LYS A 175 -3.02 8.73 -19.09
C LYS A 175 -3.47 8.51 -20.54
N THR A 176 -3.70 7.26 -20.94
CA THR A 176 -4.13 6.91 -22.31
C THR A 176 -5.62 7.17 -22.53
N PHE A 177 -6.46 6.87 -21.53
CA PHE A 177 -7.91 7.07 -21.64
C PHE A 177 -8.35 8.53 -21.56
N TRP A 178 -7.48 9.43 -21.07
CA TRP A 178 -7.73 10.86 -20.94
C TRP A 178 -6.75 11.70 -21.78
N PRO A 179 -6.78 11.58 -23.14
CA PRO A 179 -5.72 12.11 -24.01
C PRO A 179 -5.72 13.63 -24.18
N ASN A 180 -6.76 14.34 -23.74
CA ASN A 180 -6.94 15.77 -24.01
C ASN A 180 -6.16 16.72 -23.06
N GLY A 181 -5.03 16.28 -22.48
CA GLY A 181 -4.25 17.11 -21.54
C GLY A 181 -4.83 17.17 -20.13
N ASP A 182 -6.07 16.70 -19.92
CA ASP A 182 -6.69 16.65 -18.59
C ASP A 182 -6.26 15.43 -17.78
N GLY A 183 -5.67 14.42 -18.43
CA GLY A 183 -5.09 13.25 -17.74
C GLY A 183 -3.98 13.64 -16.77
N ASP A 184 -3.19 14.64 -17.13
CA ASP A 184 -2.14 15.19 -16.27
C ASP A 184 -2.71 15.94 -15.04
N LYS A 185 -3.97 16.40 -15.10
CA LYS A 185 -4.67 17.04 -13.98
C LYS A 185 -5.34 16.04 -13.04
N ILE A 186 -5.63 14.83 -13.51
CA ILE A 186 -6.32 13.77 -12.75
C ILE A 186 -5.31 12.85 -12.06
N VAL A 187 -4.15 12.65 -12.67
CA VAL A 187 -3.02 11.98 -12.01
C VAL A 187 -2.39 12.96 -11.03
N TYR A 188 -1.91 12.47 -9.90
CA TYR A 188 -1.15 13.27 -8.94
C TYR A 188 0.04 13.94 -9.63
N ASN A 189 -0.23 15.13 -10.13
CA ASN A 189 0.74 16.00 -10.75
C ASN A 189 0.94 17.17 -9.78
N LEU A 190 1.91 17.03 -8.86
CA LEU A 190 2.14 17.97 -7.77
C LEU A 190 2.50 19.41 -8.21
N LYS A 191 2.54 19.65 -9.52
CA LYS A 191 2.92 20.95 -10.09
C LYS A 191 1.87 22.05 -9.86
N ASP A 192 0.58 21.67 -9.81
CA ASP A 192 -0.49 22.68 -9.74
C ASP A 192 -0.75 23.17 -8.30
N ASP A 193 -0.33 22.38 -7.29
CA ASP A 193 -0.57 22.72 -5.89
C ASP A 193 0.33 23.88 -5.41
N VAL A 194 1.49 24.07 -6.02
CA VAL A 194 2.42 25.17 -5.67
C VAL A 194 1.99 26.50 -6.31
N HIS A 195 1.38 26.46 -7.49
CA HIS A 195 0.95 27.68 -8.19
C HIS A 195 -0.28 28.36 -7.55
N ASN A 196 -1.08 27.60 -6.80
CA ASN A 196 -2.23 28.16 -6.08
C ASN A 196 -1.83 28.83 -4.74
N ILE A 197 -0.69 28.43 -4.16
CA ILE A 197 -0.19 29.06 -2.91
C ILE A 197 0.47 30.41 -3.19
N GLU A 198 1.06 30.61 -4.38
CA GLU A 198 1.66 31.90 -4.76
C GLU A 198 0.62 32.97 -5.19
N LYS A 199 -0.66 32.62 -5.31
CA LYS A 199 -1.75 33.56 -5.67
C LYS A 199 -2.59 34.02 -4.49
N CYS A 200 -2.30 33.56 -3.28
CA CYS A 200 -2.84 34.07 -2.02
C CYS A 200 -1.85 34.99 -1.34
#